data_e4b1875b14d878b07ccfc57802fdb430
#
_entry.id   e4b1875b14d878b07ccfc57802fdb430
#
_cell.length_a   1.000
_cell.length_b   1.000
_cell.length_c   1.000
_cell.angle_alpha   90.00
_cell.angle_beta   90.00
_cell.angle_gamma   90.00
#
_symmetry.space_group_name_H-M   'P 1'
#
loop_
_entity.id
_entity.type
_entity.pdbx_description
1 polymer ?
#
loop_
_entity_poly.entity_id
_entity_poly.type
_entity_poly.pdbx_seq_one_letter_code
_entity_poly.pdbx_strand_id
1 'polypeptide(L)'
;MLQLCSAADAPWLWDLLDLAPTPAHAALLSAEQVQRGLKAHRLRRITAPEVLACLQAPALPVAPGAAEAAQAHGGFLLPCLRVLAEQLRACGQQVDALLRPMADAPGAGERPSDVAIVLSLPGVGRKMTAWLCAEAAQPLAERDSQVLRTHSGVAPVTKHSGKRRLVVMRRGCKRRLRHALYHMARVAMQRDAHFSSVYTALRAKGQRHGQALRTRSDRLLRILVAMLRNGPCYDASRIRRESVVQMG
;
A
#
# COMPACT_ATOMS: atom_id res chain seq x y z
N MET A 1 8.84 12.66 -20.14
CA MET A 1 8.29 12.91 -18.79
C MET A 1 8.15 11.62 -17.96
N LEU A 2 7.50 10.55 -18.44
CA LEU A 2 7.40 9.28 -17.69
C LEU A 2 8.74 8.60 -17.38
N GLN A 3 9.79 8.90 -18.14
CA GLN A 3 11.16 8.42 -17.88
C GLN A 3 11.80 9.11 -16.66
N LEU A 4 11.43 10.35 -16.38
CA LEU A 4 11.95 11.14 -15.25
C LEU A 4 11.14 10.91 -13.97
N CYS A 5 9.85 10.63 -14.09
CA CYS A 5 8.96 10.50 -12.97
C CYS A 5 8.08 9.25 -13.13
N SER A 6 8.29 8.26 -12.28
CA SER A 6 7.47 7.04 -12.26
C SER A 6 6.10 7.25 -11.59
N ALA A 7 5.88 8.41 -10.97
CA ALA A 7 4.69 8.72 -10.18
C ALA A 7 4.09 10.06 -10.64
N ALA A 8 2.95 10.02 -11.30
CA ALA A 8 2.23 11.21 -11.76
C ALA A 8 1.68 12.07 -10.61
N ASP A 9 1.67 11.55 -9.40
CA ASP A 9 1.22 12.21 -8.16
C ASP A 9 2.35 12.97 -7.44
N ALA A 10 3.51 13.15 -8.08
CA ALA A 10 4.63 13.87 -7.50
C ALA A 10 4.43 15.40 -7.60
N PRO A 11 4.41 16.15 -6.47
CA PRO A 11 4.13 17.59 -6.49
C PRO A 11 5.09 18.41 -7.37
N TRP A 12 6.37 18.02 -7.42
CA TRP A 12 7.35 18.70 -8.27
C TRP A 12 7.02 18.63 -9.77
N LEU A 13 6.37 17.54 -10.19
CA LEU A 13 5.91 17.38 -11.57
C LEU A 13 4.75 18.34 -11.88
N TRP A 14 3.87 18.56 -10.91
CA TRP A 14 2.75 19.50 -11.06
C TRP A 14 3.26 20.95 -11.18
N ASP A 15 4.25 21.32 -10.37
CA ASP A 15 4.87 22.64 -10.44
C ASP A 15 5.61 22.82 -11.77
N LEU A 16 6.24 21.78 -12.29
CA LEU A 16 6.87 21.80 -13.61
C LEU A 16 5.83 21.94 -14.74
N LEU A 17 4.68 21.29 -14.63
CA LEU A 17 3.58 21.41 -15.60
C LEU A 17 2.92 22.80 -15.56
N ASP A 18 2.89 23.48 -14.41
CA ASP A 18 2.44 24.86 -14.33
C ASP A 18 3.45 25.82 -15.02
N LEU A 19 4.75 25.57 -14.86
CA LEU A 19 5.79 26.38 -15.50
C LEU A 19 5.84 26.16 -17.02
N ALA A 20 5.57 24.94 -17.46
CA ALA A 20 5.62 24.55 -18.87
C ALA A 20 4.41 23.71 -19.26
N PRO A 21 3.22 24.31 -19.37
CA PRO A 21 1.99 23.59 -19.70
C PRO A 21 1.94 23.11 -21.15
N THR A 22 2.75 23.66 -22.04
CA THR A 22 2.85 23.25 -23.45
C THR A 22 4.30 23.07 -23.89
N PRO A 23 4.57 22.36 -25.00
CA PRO A 23 5.92 22.27 -25.56
C PRO A 23 6.54 23.65 -25.88
N ALA A 24 5.74 24.61 -26.28
CA ALA A 24 6.21 25.99 -26.54
C ALA A 24 6.74 26.67 -25.26
N HIS A 25 6.02 26.50 -24.13
CA HIS A 25 6.49 26.99 -22.84
C HIS A 25 7.73 26.21 -22.37
N ALA A 26 7.80 24.93 -22.62
CA ALA A 26 8.96 24.10 -22.27
C ALA A 26 10.23 24.50 -23.00
N ALA A 27 10.12 24.97 -24.26
CA ALA A 27 11.25 25.47 -25.03
C ALA A 27 11.86 26.75 -24.45
N LEU A 28 11.08 27.55 -23.70
CA LEU A 28 11.49 28.80 -23.08
C LEU A 28 12.04 28.62 -21.64
N LEU A 29 11.95 27.43 -21.07
CA LEU A 29 12.43 27.18 -19.71
C LEU A 29 13.94 27.26 -19.60
N SER A 30 14.43 28.03 -18.61
CA SER A 30 15.84 28.09 -18.26
C SER A 30 16.24 26.98 -17.27
N ALA A 31 17.53 26.60 -17.30
CA ALA A 31 18.09 25.67 -16.34
C ALA A 31 17.93 26.12 -14.89
N GLU A 32 18.01 27.46 -14.66
CA GLU A 32 17.84 28.01 -13.32
C GLU A 32 16.42 27.87 -12.78
N GLN A 33 15.39 28.03 -13.62
CA GLN A 33 14.00 27.84 -13.23
C GLN A 33 13.74 26.41 -12.83
N VAL A 34 14.20 25.45 -13.64
CA VAL A 34 14.08 24.01 -13.33
C VAL A 34 14.86 23.68 -12.05
N GLN A 35 16.09 24.17 -11.92
CA GLN A 35 16.92 23.91 -10.74
C GLN A 35 16.29 24.45 -9.44
N ARG A 36 15.64 25.62 -9.50
CA ARG A 36 14.89 26.16 -8.36
C ARG A 36 13.74 25.22 -7.96
N GLY A 37 12.95 24.75 -8.93
CA GLY A 37 11.88 23.78 -8.69
C GLY A 37 12.39 22.49 -8.07
N LEU A 38 13.45 21.89 -8.61
CA LEU A 38 14.05 20.68 -8.07
C LEU A 38 14.58 20.86 -6.62
N LYS A 39 15.20 22.02 -6.33
CA LYS A 39 15.68 22.36 -4.98
C LYS A 39 14.52 22.52 -3.99
N ALA A 40 13.42 23.19 -4.39
CA ALA A 40 12.24 23.36 -3.53
C ALA A 40 11.66 22.01 -3.08
N HIS A 41 11.71 21.02 -3.95
CA HIS A 41 11.25 19.64 -3.66
C HIS A 41 12.37 18.71 -3.15
N ARG A 42 13.57 19.24 -2.85
CA ARG A 42 14.74 18.48 -2.35
C ARG A 42 15.12 17.27 -3.22
N LEU A 43 14.89 17.38 -4.54
CA LEU A 43 15.24 16.34 -5.50
C LEU A 43 16.75 16.43 -5.83
N ARG A 44 17.45 15.32 -5.58
CA ARG A 44 18.90 15.18 -5.84
C ARG A 44 19.23 14.17 -6.93
N ARG A 45 18.24 13.30 -7.28
CA ARG A 45 18.44 12.20 -8.25
C ARG A 45 18.24 12.62 -9.70
N ILE A 46 17.66 13.80 -9.92
CA ILE A 46 17.32 14.35 -11.24
C ILE A 46 17.98 15.70 -11.33
N THR A 47 18.62 15.99 -12.46
CA THR A 47 19.29 17.25 -12.71
C THR A 47 18.48 18.13 -13.66
N ALA A 48 18.69 19.46 -13.59
CA ALA A 48 18.01 20.39 -14.49
C ALA A 48 18.29 20.12 -16.00
N PRO A 49 19.52 19.79 -16.41
CA PRO A 49 19.78 19.40 -17.80
C PRO A 49 18.98 18.17 -18.26
N GLU A 50 18.84 17.14 -17.43
CA GLU A 50 18.05 15.94 -17.76
C GLU A 50 16.57 16.28 -17.95
N VAL A 51 16.01 17.13 -17.08
CA VAL A 51 14.63 17.61 -17.22
C VAL A 51 14.45 18.40 -18.50
N LEU A 52 15.35 19.35 -18.79
CA LEU A 52 15.28 20.16 -20.01
C LEU A 52 15.43 19.31 -21.27
N ALA A 53 16.37 18.37 -21.29
CA ALA A 53 16.55 17.46 -22.42
C ALA A 53 15.27 16.65 -22.70
N CYS A 54 14.56 16.24 -21.66
CA CYS A 54 13.29 15.53 -21.80
C CYS A 54 12.13 16.43 -22.27
N LEU A 55 12.06 17.67 -21.78
CA LEU A 55 10.99 18.63 -22.11
C LEU A 55 11.15 19.24 -23.50
N GLN A 56 12.38 19.48 -23.91
CA GLN A 56 12.74 20.10 -25.19
C GLN A 56 12.98 19.06 -26.29
N ALA A 57 12.82 17.78 -26.00
CA ALA A 57 12.85 16.75 -27.02
C ALA A 57 11.75 16.97 -28.08
N PRO A 58 12.00 16.59 -29.35
CA PRO A 58 11.02 16.76 -30.42
C PRO A 58 9.66 16.21 -30.01
N ALA A 59 8.64 17.07 -29.97
CA ALA A 59 7.28 16.70 -29.63
C ALA A 59 6.65 15.91 -30.79
N LEU A 60 5.81 14.93 -30.45
CA LEU A 60 4.97 14.30 -31.45
C LEU A 60 4.00 15.32 -32.06
N PRO A 61 3.82 15.30 -33.39
CA PRO A 61 2.85 16.17 -34.05
C PRO A 61 1.44 15.82 -33.53
N VAL A 62 0.72 16.83 -33.09
CA VAL A 62 -0.66 16.71 -32.59
C VAL A 62 -1.60 17.56 -33.45
N ALA A 63 -2.89 17.23 -33.43
CA ALA A 63 -3.90 18.01 -34.13
C ALA A 63 -3.92 19.46 -33.63
N PRO A 64 -4.26 20.46 -34.50
CA PRO A 64 -4.46 21.82 -34.09
C PRO A 64 -5.46 21.91 -32.92
N GLY A 65 -5.14 22.74 -31.90
CA GLY A 65 -5.95 22.90 -30.70
C GLY A 65 -5.72 21.83 -29.61
N ALA A 66 -5.03 20.73 -29.91
CA ALA A 66 -4.83 19.67 -28.92
C ALA A 66 -3.91 20.11 -27.75
N ALA A 67 -2.89 20.91 -28.04
CA ALA A 67 -1.99 21.45 -27.00
C ALA A 67 -2.71 22.43 -26.08
N GLU A 68 -3.53 23.32 -26.65
CA GLU A 68 -4.34 24.29 -25.93
C GLU A 68 -5.41 23.61 -25.07
N ALA A 69 -6.09 22.61 -25.63
CA ALA A 69 -7.06 21.81 -24.87
C ALA A 69 -6.39 21.05 -23.69
N ALA A 70 -5.21 20.47 -23.92
CA ALA A 70 -4.44 19.81 -22.87
C ALA A 70 -3.98 20.80 -21.79
N GLN A 71 -3.56 22.00 -22.17
CA GLN A 71 -3.20 23.07 -21.23
C GLN A 71 -4.41 23.49 -20.39
N ALA A 72 -5.56 23.75 -21.00
CA ALA A 72 -6.78 24.11 -20.28
C ALA A 72 -7.21 23.00 -19.32
N HIS A 73 -7.16 21.74 -19.74
CA HIS A 73 -7.46 20.58 -18.89
C HIS A 73 -6.46 20.44 -17.73
N GLY A 74 -5.16 20.61 -17.99
CA GLY A 74 -4.12 20.61 -16.96
C GLY A 74 -4.33 21.70 -15.93
N GLY A 75 -4.64 22.92 -16.39
CA GLY A 75 -4.95 24.07 -15.53
C GLY A 75 -6.13 23.84 -14.60
N PHE A 76 -7.10 23.03 -15.01
CA PHE A 76 -8.22 22.59 -14.15
C PHE A 76 -7.82 21.46 -13.20
N LEU A 77 -7.08 20.46 -13.69
CA LEU A 77 -6.77 19.25 -12.90
C LEU A 77 -5.70 19.51 -11.81
N LEU A 78 -4.67 20.32 -12.09
CA LEU A 78 -3.56 20.52 -11.16
C LEU A 78 -3.99 21.11 -9.82
N PRO A 79 -4.84 22.16 -9.76
CA PRO A 79 -5.38 22.64 -8.49
C PRO A 79 -6.18 21.58 -7.74
N CYS A 80 -7.00 20.78 -8.44
CA CYS A 80 -7.76 19.68 -7.82
C CYS A 80 -6.83 18.63 -7.20
N LEU A 81 -5.77 18.25 -7.91
CA LEU A 81 -4.77 17.30 -7.41
C LEU A 81 -4.05 17.83 -6.17
N ARG A 82 -3.70 19.11 -6.13
CA ARG A 82 -3.08 19.75 -4.96
C ARG A 82 -3.99 19.70 -3.73
N VAL A 83 -5.26 20.07 -3.88
CA VAL A 83 -6.23 20.01 -2.80
C VAL A 83 -6.39 18.57 -2.29
N LEU A 84 -6.54 17.60 -3.19
CA LEU A 84 -6.65 16.19 -2.81
C LEU A 84 -5.39 15.69 -2.08
N ALA A 85 -4.20 16.06 -2.54
CA ALA A 85 -2.95 15.68 -1.90
C ALA A 85 -2.81 16.27 -0.49
N GLU A 86 -3.25 17.52 -0.31
CA GLU A 86 -3.28 18.17 1.00
C GLU A 86 -4.28 17.49 1.95
N GLN A 87 -5.48 17.21 1.48
CA GLN A 87 -6.50 16.49 2.27
C GLN A 87 -6.03 15.08 2.66
N LEU A 88 -5.38 14.36 1.74
CA LEU A 88 -4.78 13.05 2.04
C LEU A 88 -3.69 13.13 3.11
N ARG A 89 -2.87 14.18 3.06
CA ARG A 89 -1.82 14.42 4.06
C ARG A 89 -2.43 14.75 5.41
N ALA A 90 -3.42 15.66 5.46
CA ALA A 90 -4.12 16.04 6.68
C ALA A 90 -4.84 14.84 7.32
N CYS A 91 -5.54 14.03 6.53
CA CYS A 91 -6.16 12.79 6.99
C CYS A 91 -5.13 11.80 7.54
N GLY A 92 -3.98 11.66 6.87
CA GLY A 92 -2.86 10.84 7.36
C GLY A 92 -2.33 11.31 8.72
N GLN A 93 -2.19 12.62 8.92
CA GLN A 93 -1.77 13.21 10.20
C GLN A 93 -2.80 12.96 11.31
N GLN A 94 -4.09 13.08 11.00
CA GLN A 94 -5.16 12.76 11.95
C GLN A 94 -5.15 11.29 12.36
N VAL A 95 -5.00 10.39 11.41
CA VAL A 95 -4.85 8.94 11.70
C VAL A 95 -3.61 8.68 12.58
N ASP A 96 -2.49 9.33 12.29
CA ASP A 96 -1.27 9.21 13.10
C ASP A 96 -1.46 9.76 14.52
N ALA A 97 -2.15 10.88 14.66
CA ALA A 97 -2.46 11.49 15.96
C ALA A 97 -3.36 10.58 16.82
N LEU A 98 -4.29 9.86 16.21
CA LEU A 98 -5.14 8.89 16.91
C LEU A 98 -4.40 7.60 17.28
N LEU A 99 -3.59 7.06 16.37
CA LEU A 99 -2.93 5.76 16.58
C LEU A 99 -1.72 5.85 17.51
N ARG A 100 -1.00 6.97 17.55
CA ARG A 100 0.20 7.11 18.39
C ARG A 100 -0.09 6.91 19.87
N PRO A 101 -1.04 7.64 20.50
CA PRO A 101 -1.35 7.42 21.90
C PRO A 101 -1.88 6.00 22.18
N MET A 102 -2.61 5.40 21.23
CA MET A 102 -3.08 4.02 21.35
C MET A 102 -1.95 2.99 21.28
N ALA A 103 -0.89 3.28 20.50
CA ALA A 103 0.28 2.42 20.41
C ALA A 103 1.17 2.54 21.66
N ASP A 104 1.31 3.76 22.19
CA ASP A 104 2.14 4.07 23.36
C ASP A 104 1.45 3.72 24.69
N ALA A 105 0.13 3.52 24.67
CA ALA A 105 -0.61 3.14 25.86
C ALA A 105 -0.17 1.75 26.37
N PRO A 106 0.00 1.57 27.68
CA PRO A 106 0.25 0.25 28.22
C PRO A 106 -0.95 -0.67 28.00
N GLY A 107 -0.67 -1.90 27.62
CA GLY A 107 -1.67 -2.96 27.60
C GLY A 107 -1.96 -3.47 29.03
N ALA A 108 -2.87 -4.42 29.15
CA ALA A 108 -3.15 -5.05 30.43
C ALA A 108 -1.92 -5.82 30.94
N GLY A 109 -1.36 -5.45 32.12
CA GLY A 109 -0.27 -6.16 32.79
C GLY A 109 1.05 -6.16 32.02
N GLU A 110 1.70 -5.02 31.83
CA GLU A 110 3.02 -4.87 31.16
C GLU A 110 3.08 -5.33 29.70
N ARG A 111 1.97 -5.68 29.11
CA ARG A 111 1.89 -6.10 27.70
C ARG A 111 1.90 -4.87 26.78
N PRO A 112 2.43 -4.98 25.55
CA PRO A 112 2.21 -3.99 24.51
C PRO A 112 0.73 -3.81 24.22
N SER A 113 0.31 -2.61 23.84
CA SER A 113 -1.07 -2.37 23.40
C SER A 113 -1.39 -3.20 22.16
N ASP A 114 -2.68 -3.45 21.93
CA ASP A 114 -3.13 -4.14 20.71
C ASP A 114 -2.66 -3.42 19.44
N VAL A 115 -2.65 -2.09 19.46
CA VAL A 115 -2.17 -1.27 18.35
C VAL A 115 -0.67 -1.45 18.13
N ALA A 116 0.13 -1.50 19.19
CA ALA A 116 1.57 -1.79 19.12
C ALA A 116 1.82 -3.19 18.54
N ILE A 117 1.05 -4.20 19.00
CA ILE A 117 1.13 -5.57 18.48
C ILE A 117 0.81 -5.60 16.98
N VAL A 118 -0.26 -4.93 16.54
CA VAL A 118 -0.64 -4.86 15.13
C VAL A 118 0.44 -4.19 14.29
N LEU A 119 1.00 -3.07 14.77
CA LEU A 119 2.06 -2.32 14.08
C LEU A 119 3.38 -3.09 13.96
N SER A 120 3.64 -4.05 14.85
CA SER A 120 4.85 -4.87 14.82
C SER A 120 4.86 -5.88 13.66
N LEU A 121 3.72 -6.19 13.06
CA LEU A 121 3.63 -7.16 11.96
C LEU A 121 4.31 -6.66 10.69
N PRO A 122 5.04 -7.53 9.96
CA PRO A 122 5.63 -7.16 8.69
C PRO A 122 4.54 -6.79 7.67
N GLY A 123 4.73 -5.64 7.03
CA GLY A 123 3.77 -5.13 6.03
C GLY A 123 2.59 -4.36 6.62
N VAL A 124 2.53 -4.17 7.93
CA VAL A 124 1.51 -3.37 8.60
C VAL A 124 2.09 -2.03 8.99
N GLY A 125 1.63 -0.97 8.33
CA GLY A 125 1.90 0.42 8.71
C GLY A 125 0.66 1.06 9.31
N ARG A 126 0.77 2.34 9.70
CA ARG A 126 -0.31 3.09 10.36
C ARG A 126 -1.63 3.07 9.59
N LYS A 127 -1.61 3.30 8.29
CA LYS A 127 -2.82 3.25 7.44
C LYS A 127 -3.49 1.88 7.48
N MET A 128 -2.69 0.81 7.47
CA MET A 128 -3.18 -0.56 7.52
C MET A 128 -3.80 -0.86 8.88
N THR A 129 -3.15 -0.43 9.96
CA THR A 129 -3.66 -0.54 11.34
C THR A 129 -5.00 0.18 11.48
N ALA A 130 -5.10 1.42 10.98
CA ALA A 130 -6.36 2.16 10.99
C ALA A 130 -7.48 1.40 10.24
N TRP A 131 -7.18 0.82 9.08
CA TRP A 131 -8.15 0.02 8.34
C TRP A 131 -8.57 -1.25 9.08
N LEU A 132 -7.63 -1.96 9.71
CA LEU A 132 -7.94 -3.12 10.53
C LEU A 132 -8.84 -2.74 11.72
N CYS A 133 -8.51 -1.66 12.43
CA CYS A 133 -9.31 -1.16 13.53
C CYS A 133 -10.71 -0.71 13.08
N ALA A 134 -10.84 -0.01 11.95
CA ALA A 134 -12.13 0.47 11.47
C ALA A 134 -13.03 -0.65 10.93
N GLU A 135 -12.47 -1.59 10.16
CA GLU A 135 -13.28 -2.62 9.47
C GLU A 135 -13.49 -3.89 10.30
N ALA A 136 -12.66 -4.13 11.31
CA ALA A 136 -12.63 -5.37 12.07
C ALA A 136 -12.50 -5.15 13.59
N ALA A 137 -12.93 -3.99 14.13
CA ALA A 137 -12.82 -3.65 15.56
C ALA A 137 -13.33 -4.76 16.48
N GLN A 138 -14.59 -5.16 16.31
CA GLN A 138 -15.22 -6.16 17.17
C GLN A 138 -14.52 -7.51 17.11
N PRO A 139 -14.33 -8.19 15.96
CA PRO A 139 -13.68 -9.49 15.94
C PRO A 139 -12.19 -9.44 16.31
N LEU A 140 -11.53 -8.29 16.22
CA LEU A 140 -10.18 -8.10 16.76
C LEU A 140 -10.22 -8.04 18.29
N ALA A 141 -11.16 -7.29 18.89
CA ALA A 141 -11.36 -7.22 20.33
C ALA A 141 -11.72 -8.59 20.93
N GLU A 142 -12.59 -9.33 20.27
CA GLU A 142 -13.01 -10.69 20.66
C GLU A 142 -11.97 -11.76 20.34
N ARG A 143 -10.88 -11.40 19.63
CA ARG A 143 -9.85 -12.36 19.15
C ARG A 143 -10.44 -13.50 18.31
N ASP A 144 -11.54 -13.25 17.61
CA ASP A 144 -12.22 -14.26 16.80
C ASP A 144 -11.59 -14.36 15.40
N SER A 145 -10.68 -15.32 15.28
CA SER A 145 -10.00 -15.59 14.01
C SER A 145 -10.96 -16.09 12.92
N GLN A 146 -12.03 -16.79 13.26
CA GLN A 146 -12.96 -17.35 12.28
C GLN A 146 -13.84 -16.27 11.67
N VAL A 147 -14.36 -15.35 12.49
CA VAL A 147 -15.11 -14.19 12.01
C VAL A 147 -14.22 -13.28 11.18
N LEU A 148 -12.99 -13.00 11.61
CA LEU A 148 -12.02 -12.21 10.84
C LEU A 148 -11.73 -12.83 9.46
N ARG A 149 -11.51 -14.14 9.40
CA ARG A 149 -11.27 -14.89 8.16
C ARG A 149 -12.48 -14.84 7.21
N THR A 150 -13.67 -14.91 7.79
CA THR A 150 -14.93 -14.81 7.03
C THR A 150 -15.15 -13.41 6.50
N HIS A 151 -15.04 -12.39 7.36
CA HIS A 151 -15.22 -10.98 6.99
C HIS A 151 -14.20 -10.50 5.95
N SER A 152 -12.95 -10.96 6.05
CA SER A 152 -11.90 -10.63 5.08
C SER A 152 -11.98 -11.43 3.77
N GLY A 153 -12.76 -12.51 3.75
CA GLY A 153 -12.88 -13.39 2.59
C GLY A 153 -11.65 -14.24 2.31
N VAL A 154 -10.72 -14.38 3.27
CA VAL A 154 -9.58 -15.30 3.14
C VAL A 154 -9.97 -16.74 3.40
N ALA A 155 -11.00 -16.97 4.24
CA ALA A 155 -11.59 -18.29 4.40
C ALA A 155 -12.27 -18.74 3.09
N PRO A 156 -11.87 -19.89 2.52
CA PRO A 156 -12.50 -20.40 1.32
C PRO A 156 -13.94 -20.86 1.60
N VAL A 157 -14.74 -20.99 0.55
CA VAL A 157 -16.06 -21.60 0.59
C VAL A 157 -15.98 -22.93 -0.13
N THR A 158 -16.42 -24.00 0.53
CA THR A 158 -16.59 -25.29 -0.12
C THR A 158 -18.00 -25.38 -0.69
N LYS A 159 -18.10 -25.60 -1.99
CA LYS A 159 -19.34 -25.91 -2.67
C LYS A 159 -19.40 -27.41 -2.94
N HIS A 160 -20.50 -28.03 -2.54
CA HIS A 160 -20.79 -29.43 -2.85
C HIS A 160 -21.89 -29.48 -3.88
N SER A 161 -21.72 -30.29 -4.92
CA SER A 161 -22.75 -30.62 -5.92
C SER A 161 -22.62 -32.13 -6.23
N GLY A 162 -23.47 -32.91 -5.62
CA GLY A 162 -23.36 -34.39 -5.66
C GLY A 162 -21.98 -34.85 -5.18
N LYS A 163 -21.28 -35.64 -5.98
CA LYS A 163 -19.93 -36.14 -5.68
C LYS A 163 -18.79 -35.09 -5.88
N ARG A 164 -19.11 -33.94 -6.46
CA ARG A 164 -18.09 -32.90 -6.71
C ARG A 164 -17.94 -31.96 -5.51
N ARG A 165 -16.73 -31.82 -5.02
CA ARG A 165 -16.34 -30.86 -4.00
C ARG A 165 -15.45 -29.78 -4.65
N LEU A 166 -15.90 -28.53 -4.67
CA LEU A 166 -15.16 -27.40 -5.22
C LEU A 166 -14.87 -26.37 -4.13
N VAL A 167 -13.60 -26.02 -3.95
CA VAL A 167 -13.18 -24.97 -3.03
C VAL A 167 -13.00 -23.68 -3.81
N VAL A 168 -13.81 -22.67 -3.51
CA VAL A 168 -13.83 -21.40 -4.22
C VAL A 168 -13.53 -20.23 -3.27
N MET A 169 -13.11 -19.11 -3.86
CA MET A 169 -12.93 -17.88 -3.12
C MET A 169 -14.29 -17.36 -2.60
N ARG A 170 -14.32 -17.00 -1.31
CA ARG A 170 -15.49 -16.31 -0.72
C ARG A 170 -15.64 -14.93 -1.35
N ARG A 171 -16.79 -14.65 -1.95
CA ARG A 171 -17.11 -13.34 -2.55
C ARG A 171 -17.79 -12.41 -1.55
N GLY A 172 -18.70 -12.94 -0.70
CA GLY A 172 -19.36 -12.19 0.37
C GLY A 172 -18.37 -11.88 1.50
N CYS A 173 -17.81 -10.67 1.51
CA CYS A 173 -16.86 -10.20 2.50
C CYS A 173 -16.78 -8.67 2.48
N LYS A 174 -16.18 -8.08 3.51
CA LYS A 174 -15.82 -6.66 3.55
C LYS A 174 -14.66 -6.41 2.56
N ARG A 175 -14.96 -5.75 1.43
CA ARG A 175 -13.98 -5.53 0.35
C ARG A 175 -12.74 -4.77 0.81
N ARG A 176 -12.91 -3.74 1.67
CA ARG A 176 -11.79 -2.96 2.21
C ARG A 176 -10.87 -3.81 3.06
N LEU A 177 -11.43 -4.65 3.95
CA LEU A 177 -10.64 -5.56 4.78
C LEU A 177 -9.88 -6.59 3.94
N ARG A 178 -10.52 -7.14 2.89
CA ARG A 178 -9.85 -8.03 1.93
C ARG A 178 -8.66 -7.34 1.27
N HIS A 179 -8.85 -6.12 0.80
CA HIS A 179 -7.82 -5.33 0.13
C HIS A 179 -6.66 -5.01 1.07
N ALA A 180 -6.98 -4.63 2.31
CA ALA A 180 -5.99 -4.40 3.36
C ALA A 180 -5.10 -5.64 3.58
N LEU A 181 -5.71 -6.81 3.77
CA LEU A 181 -4.96 -8.05 3.98
C LEU A 181 -4.16 -8.49 2.76
N TYR A 182 -4.66 -8.23 1.56
CA TYR A 182 -3.90 -8.48 0.32
C TYR A 182 -2.61 -7.64 0.28
N HIS A 183 -2.71 -6.35 0.56
CA HIS A 183 -1.54 -5.46 0.61
C HIS A 183 -0.59 -5.84 1.74
N MET A 184 -1.10 -6.15 2.92
CA MET A 184 -0.32 -6.65 4.04
C MET A 184 0.50 -7.88 3.66
N ALA A 185 -0.12 -8.89 3.05
CA ALA A 185 0.57 -10.08 2.59
C ALA A 185 1.63 -9.79 1.51
N ARG A 186 1.32 -8.87 0.58
CA ARG A 186 2.26 -8.45 -0.46
C ARG A 186 3.49 -7.76 0.11
N VAL A 187 3.29 -6.83 1.06
CA VAL A 187 4.42 -6.12 1.68
C VAL A 187 5.20 -7.03 2.62
N ALA A 188 4.52 -7.94 3.36
CA ALA A 188 5.19 -8.92 4.20
C ALA A 188 6.14 -9.83 3.39
N MET A 189 5.72 -10.27 2.19
CA MET A 189 6.61 -11.02 1.29
C MET A 189 7.87 -10.25 0.86
N GLN A 190 7.75 -8.92 0.71
CA GLN A 190 8.88 -8.09 0.29
C GLN A 190 9.87 -7.82 1.43
N ARG A 191 9.40 -7.85 2.68
CA ARG A 191 10.17 -7.44 3.86
C ARG A 191 10.65 -8.60 4.73
N ASP A 192 10.04 -9.76 4.61
CA ASP A 192 10.35 -10.91 5.45
C ASP A 192 10.63 -12.15 4.60
N ALA A 193 11.84 -12.71 4.76
CA ALA A 193 12.32 -13.85 3.98
C ALA A 193 11.47 -15.12 4.17
N HIS A 194 10.91 -15.35 5.38
CA HIS A 194 10.04 -16.48 5.64
C HIS A 194 8.73 -16.37 4.84
N PHE A 195 8.11 -15.16 4.81
CA PHE A 195 6.92 -14.96 3.99
C PHE A 195 7.22 -15.09 2.51
N SER A 196 8.37 -14.64 2.04
CA SER A 196 8.82 -14.79 0.66
C SER A 196 9.01 -16.25 0.27
N SER A 197 9.75 -17.03 1.06
CA SER A 197 10.04 -18.44 0.77
C SER A 197 8.78 -19.30 0.68
N VAL A 198 7.85 -19.13 1.61
CA VAL A 198 6.57 -19.87 1.57
C VAL A 198 5.71 -19.45 0.38
N TYR A 199 5.70 -18.17 0.00
CA TYR A 199 5.01 -17.73 -1.22
C TYR A 199 5.60 -18.43 -2.46
N THR A 200 6.93 -18.46 -2.59
CA THR A 200 7.61 -19.14 -3.69
C THR A 200 7.27 -20.64 -3.73
N ALA A 201 7.26 -21.31 -2.58
CA ALA A 201 6.86 -22.71 -2.49
C ALA A 201 5.40 -22.95 -2.91
N LEU A 202 4.46 -22.07 -2.55
CA LEU A 202 3.07 -22.15 -2.99
C LEU A 202 2.95 -21.93 -4.51
N ARG A 203 3.74 -21.04 -5.10
CA ARG A 203 3.79 -20.83 -6.55
C ARG A 203 4.35 -22.05 -7.27
N ALA A 204 5.41 -22.68 -6.73
CA ALA A 204 5.98 -23.92 -7.27
C ALA A 204 4.98 -25.08 -7.23
N LYS A 205 4.07 -25.12 -6.24
CA LYS A 205 2.96 -26.08 -6.17
C LYS A 205 1.78 -25.75 -7.10
N GLY A 206 1.96 -24.82 -8.06
CA GLY A 206 0.96 -24.46 -9.08
C GLY A 206 -0.13 -23.48 -8.62
N GLN A 207 -0.06 -22.92 -7.40
CA GLN A 207 -1.04 -21.91 -7.00
C GLN A 207 -0.90 -20.63 -7.83
N ARG A 208 -2.02 -20.08 -8.28
CA ARG A 208 -2.04 -18.76 -8.95
C ARG A 208 -1.63 -17.66 -7.95
N HIS A 209 -1.07 -16.56 -8.44
CA HIS A 209 -0.62 -15.41 -7.63
C HIS A 209 -1.63 -14.99 -6.55
N GLY A 210 -2.87 -14.69 -6.95
CA GLY A 210 -3.90 -14.28 -6.00
C GLY A 210 -4.32 -15.36 -5.01
N GLN A 211 -4.17 -16.65 -5.34
CA GLN A 211 -4.43 -17.76 -4.43
C GLN A 211 -3.31 -17.87 -3.39
N ALA A 212 -2.05 -17.82 -3.80
CA ALA A 212 -0.90 -17.84 -2.92
C ALA A 212 -0.93 -16.64 -1.93
N LEU A 213 -1.27 -15.43 -2.42
CA LEU A 213 -1.44 -14.26 -1.54
C LEU A 213 -2.58 -14.43 -0.54
N ARG A 214 -3.72 -15.00 -0.90
CA ARG A 214 -4.81 -15.28 0.06
C ARG A 214 -4.38 -16.27 1.13
N THR A 215 -3.67 -17.33 0.76
CA THR A 215 -3.10 -18.28 1.72
C THR A 215 -2.14 -17.58 2.69
N ARG A 216 -1.33 -16.64 2.19
CA ARG A 216 -0.45 -15.82 3.05
C ARG A 216 -1.24 -14.86 3.95
N SER A 217 -2.27 -14.20 3.42
CA SER A 217 -3.17 -13.34 4.20
C SER A 217 -3.85 -14.11 5.34
N ASP A 218 -4.31 -15.32 5.07
CA ASP A 218 -4.91 -16.19 6.10
C ASP A 218 -3.90 -16.54 7.21
N ARG A 219 -2.66 -16.87 6.85
CA ARG A 219 -1.60 -17.14 7.82
C ARG A 219 -1.26 -15.91 8.65
N LEU A 220 -1.09 -14.74 8.02
CA LEU A 220 -0.83 -13.47 8.72
C LEU A 220 -1.95 -13.13 9.71
N LEU A 221 -3.21 -13.33 9.31
CA LEU A 221 -4.34 -13.08 10.18
C LEU A 221 -4.32 -14.00 11.42
N ARG A 222 -4.00 -15.28 11.24
CA ARG A 222 -3.86 -16.22 12.36
C ARG A 222 -2.72 -15.84 13.29
N ILE A 223 -1.57 -15.43 12.73
CA ILE A 223 -0.44 -14.92 13.50
C ILE A 223 -0.86 -13.69 14.30
N LEU A 224 -1.53 -12.72 13.67
CA LEU A 224 -2.05 -11.53 14.35
C LEU A 224 -2.94 -11.90 15.54
N VAL A 225 -3.93 -12.79 15.34
CA VAL A 225 -4.83 -13.18 16.42
C VAL A 225 -4.09 -13.92 17.54
N ALA A 226 -3.12 -14.77 17.20
CA ALA A 226 -2.30 -15.44 18.19
C ALA A 226 -1.46 -14.43 19.02
N MET A 227 -0.87 -13.43 18.38
CA MET A 227 -0.15 -12.34 19.05
C MET A 227 -1.06 -11.53 19.96
N LEU A 228 -2.26 -11.17 19.48
CA LEU A 228 -3.25 -10.44 20.27
C LEU A 228 -3.76 -11.24 21.48
N ARG A 229 -3.81 -12.57 21.40
CA ARG A 229 -4.15 -13.45 22.54
C ARG A 229 -3.00 -13.56 23.53
N ASN A 230 -1.79 -13.76 23.06
CA ASN A 230 -0.62 -14.09 23.87
C ASN A 230 0.19 -12.86 24.30
N GLY A 231 0.00 -11.71 23.62
CA GLY A 231 0.58 -10.42 23.99
C GLY A 231 1.94 -10.04 23.44
N PRO A 232 2.77 -10.92 22.81
CA PRO A 232 4.06 -10.48 22.29
C PRO A 232 3.93 -9.73 20.97
N CYS A 233 4.85 -8.79 20.72
CA CYS A 233 5.07 -8.24 19.39
C CYS A 233 5.61 -9.31 18.43
N TYR A 234 5.55 -9.02 17.12
CA TYR A 234 6.05 -9.92 16.09
C TYR A 234 7.54 -10.19 16.25
N ASP A 235 7.91 -11.46 16.27
CA ASP A 235 9.29 -11.93 16.28
C ASP A 235 9.47 -12.99 15.19
N ALA A 236 10.24 -12.65 14.17
CA ALA A 236 10.54 -13.52 13.04
C ALA A 236 11.23 -14.83 13.46
N SER A 237 11.99 -14.83 14.57
CA SER A 237 12.70 -15.99 15.07
C SER A 237 11.76 -17.06 15.61
N ARG A 238 10.69 -16.66 16.30
CA ARG A 238 9.67 -17.57 16.86
C ARG A 238 8.90 -18.27 15.75
N ILE A 239 8.49 -17.56 14.72
CA ILE A 239 7.69 -18.13 13.62
C ILE A 239 8.49 -19.14 12.80
N ARG A 240 9.80 -18.93 12.65
CA ARG A 240 10.68 -19.92 11.99
C ARG A 240 10.75 -21.23 12.77
N ARG A 241 10.85 -21.18 14.11
CA ARG A 241 10.91 -22.38 14.96
C ARG A 241 9.61 -23.19 14.87
N GLU A 242 8.45 -22.55 14.97
CA GLU A 242 7.15 -23.24 14.83
C GLU A 242 6.94 -23.88 13.46
N SER A 243 7.48 -23.29 12.40
CA SER A 243 7.37 -23.84 11.04
C SER A 243 8.21 -25.08 10.83
N VAL A 244 9.37 -25.20 11.49
CA VAL A 244 10.23 -26.38 11.44
C VAL A 244 9.58 -27.56 12.17
N VAL A 245 8.94 -27.31 13.31
CA VAL A 245 8.25 -28.35 14.11
C VAL A 245 7.02 -28.92 13.41
N GLN A 246 6.35 -28.16 12.53
CA GLN A 246 5.17 -28.64 11.79
C GLN A 246 5.50 -29.36 10.47
N MET A 247 6.76 -29.42 10.08
CA MET A 247 7.22 -30.09 8.85
C MET A 247 8.01 -31.38 9.12
N GLY A 248 8.26 -31.74 10.36
CA GLY A 248 8.80 -33.01 10.80
C GLY A 248 7.70 -33.86 11.47
#